data_54316b1a9dd34bfa592d227c2a6a716d
#
_entry.id   54316b1a9dd34bfa592d227c2a6a716d
#
_cell.length_a   1.000
_cell.length_b   1.000
_cell.length_c   1.000
_cell.angle_alpha   90.00
_cell.angle_beta   90.00
_cell.angle_gamma   90.00
#
_symmetry.space_group_name_H-M   'P 1'
#
loop_
_entity.id
_entity.type
_entity.pdbx_description
1 polymer ?
#
loop_
_entity_poly.entity_id
_entity_poly.type
_entity_poly.pdbx_seq_one_letter_code
_entity_poly.pdbx_strand_id
1 'polypeptide(L)'
;YNFEKSKEINYQNIIVFLPLTGKYSKFGNKIRKSLDLSILNFGNNEIKLIYFDTGKVIDLEIIKNLFNELYPKFIIGPFTREVLLKIKPFAKKNDLPILTFSNDIAMVEDNVWSLGFSPEEQVQSVISCALIEGYSKFGIIAPDNLYGKIISGQTIDLIVLPQLLATKPVA
;
A
#
# COMPACT_ATOMS: atom_id res chain seq x y z
N TYR A 1 24.57 10.89 45.92
CA TYR A 1 24.06 9.91 44.96
C TYR A 1 23.47 10.69 43.77
N ASN A 2 24.27 10.84 42.69
CA ASN A 2 23.79 11.34 41.42
C ASN A 2 22.95 10.23 40.77
N PHE A 3 21.62 10.38 40.80
CA PHE A 3 20.78 9.64 39.85
C PHE A 3 21.11 10.22 38.47
N GLU A 4 21.83 9.46 37.63
CA GLU A 4 21.90 9.72 36.22
C GLU A 4 20.44 9.74 35.71
N LYS A 5 20.02 10.90 35.20
CA LYS A 5 18.78 11.02 34.47
C LYS A 5 18.82 9.92 33.40
N SER A 6 18.00 8.88 33.56
CA SER A 6 17.79 7.88 32.53
C SER A 6 17.50 8.64 31.25
N LYS A 7 18.33 8.47 30.23
CA LYS A 7 18.06 9.00 28.89
C LYS A 7 16.64 8.54 28.52
N GLU A 8 15.68 9.46 28.48
CA GLU A 8 14.37 9.15 27.94
C GLU A 8 14.59 8.64 26.51
N ILE A 9 14.35 7.36 26.29
CA ILE A 9 14.46 6.75 24.97
C ILE A 9 13.32 7.37 24.16
N ASN A 10 13.66 8.23 23.22
CA ASN A 10 12.70 8.85 22.31
C ASN A 10 12.28 7.81 21.27
N TYR A 11 11.31 6.96 21.63
CA TYR A 11 10.80 5.94 20.72
C TYR A 11 10.20 6.58 19.48
N GLN A 12 10.61 6.09 18.33
CA GLN A 12 9.95 6.40 17.06
C GLN A 12 8.75 5.46 16.89
N ASN A 13 7.58 5.96 17.26
CA ASN A 13 6.34 5.22 17.14
C ASN A 13 5.93 5.11 15.68
N ILE A 14 5.75 3.88 15.21
CA ILE A 14 5.18 3.57 13.89
C ILE A 14 3.85 2.89 14.12
N ILE A 15 2.77 3.47 13.61
CA ILE A 15 1.45 2.84 13.66
C ILE A 15 1.32 1.91 12.45
N VAL A 16 0.90 0.67 12.72
CA VAL A 16 0.75 -0.37 11.71
C VAL A 16 -0.71 -0.79 11.61
N PHE A 17 -1.39 -0.37 10.56
CA PHE A 17 -2.79 -0.71 10.29
C PHE A 17 -2.87 -1.99 9.45
N LEU A 18 -3.23 -3.11 10.08
CA LEU A 18 -3.35 -4.41 9.43
C LEU A 18 -4.66 -5.11 9.78
N PRO A 19 -5.24 -5.90 8.86
CA PRO A 19 -6.38 -6.75 9.15
C PRO A 19 -5.91 -7.98 9.93
N LEU A 20 -5.86 -7.86 11.28
CA LEU A 20 -5.41 -8.95 12.15
C LEU A 20 -6.53 -9.95 12.44
N THR A 21 -7.79 -9.53 12.24
CA THR A 21 -9.00 -10.35 12.30
C THR A 21 -9.78 -10.31 10.98
N GLY A 22 -10.81 -11.14 10.83
CA GLY A 22 -11.69 -11.17 9.66
C GLY A 22 -11.07 -11.80 8.41
N LYS A 23 -11.65 -11.48 7.24
CA LYS A 23 -11.38 -12.12 5.94
C LYS A 23 -9.90 -12.09 5.54
N TYR A 24 -9.21 -11.01 5.81
CA TYR A 24 -7.81 -10.79 5.41
C TYR A 24 -6.79 -11.07 6.51
N SER A 25 -7.22 -11.64 7.65
CA SER A 25 -6.36 -11.86 8.83
C SER A 25 -5.12 -12.71 8.55
N LYS A 26 -5.23 -13.69 7.64
CA LYS A 26 -4.10 -14.53 7.24
C LYS A 26 -2.95 -13.70 6.63
N PHE A 27 -3.28 -12.70 5.81
CA PHE A 27 -2.29 -11.80 5.21
C PHE A 27 -1.76 -10.80 6.24
N GLY A 28 -2.65 -10.14 6.99
CA GLY A 28 -2.27 -9.19 8.02
C GLY A 28 -1.31 -9.80 9.06
N ASN A 29 -1.59 -11.01 9.52
CA ASN A 29 -0.73 -11.71 10.47
C ASN A 29 0.63 -12.14 9.88
N LYS A 30 0.71 -12.46 8.58
CA LYS A 30 1.99 -12.71 7.92
C LYS A 30 2.83 -11.44 7.85
N ILE A 31 2.24 -10.31 7.44
CA ILE A 31 2.92 -9.01 7.39
C ILE A 31 3.41 -8.62 8.79
N ARG A 32 2.56 -8.75 9.82
CA ARG A 32 2.94 -8.50 11.20
C ARG A 32 4.18 -9.28 11.60
N LYS A 33 4.18 -10.61 11.39
CA LYS A 33 5.34 -11.46 11.72
C LYS A 33 6.61 -11.03 10.99
N SER A 34 6.50 -10.64 9.72
CA SER A 34 7.63 -10.16 8.93
C SER A 34 8.18 -8.84 9.48
N LEU A 35 7.32 -7.91 9.87
CA LEU A 35 7.72 -6.65 10.49
C LEU A 35 8.39 -6.88 11.85
N ASP A 36 7.81 -7.73 12.71
CA ASP A 36 8.37 -8.07 14.01
C ASP A 36 9.78 -8.70 13.87
N LEU A 37 9.95 -9.63 12.92
CA LEU A 37 11.25 -10.24 12.62
C LEU A 37 12.25 -9.21 12.06
N SER A 38 11.81 -8.28 11.24
CA SER A 38 12.68 -7.23 10.68
C SER A 38 13.22 -6.34 11.79
N ILE A 39 12.39 -5.89 12.73
CA ILE A 39 12.85 -5.07 13.86
C ILE A 39 13.85 -5.84 14.72
N LEU A 40 13.60 -7.11 15.01
CA LEU A 40 14.53 -7.95 15.76
C LEU A 40 15.88 -8.09 15.06
N ASN A 41 15.89 -8.29 13.74
CA ASN A 41 17.12 -8.45 12.97
C ASN A 41 17.92 -7.15 12.84
N PHE A 42 17.26 -6.01 12.72
CA PHE A 42 17.93 -4.71 12.65
C PHE A 42 18.46 -4.22 14.00
N GLY A 43 18.03 -4.84 15.11
CA GLY A 43 18.51 -4.51 16.45
C GLY A 43 18.25 -3.07 16.89
N ASN A 44 17.31 -2.37 16.24
CA ASN A 44 17.00 -0.98 16.57
C ASN A 44 15.91 -0.92 17.65
N ASN A 45 16.34 -0.70 18.89
CA ASN A 45 15.46 -0.60 20.05
C ASN A 45 14.71 0.74 20.14
N GLU A 46 14.97 1.69 19.25
CA GLU A 46 14.30 2.99 19.22
C GLU A 46 12.97 2.96 18.44
N ILE A 47 12.78 1.96 17.59
CA ILE A 47 11.54 1.81 16.81
C ILE A 47 10.54 0.98 17.58
N LYS A 48 9.32 1.53 17.74
CA LYS A 48 8.18 0.84 18.35
C LYS A 48 7.04 0.67 17.34
N LEU A 49 6.72 -0.58 16.99
CA LEU A 49 5.57 -0.91 16.15
C LEU A 49 4.31 -1.04 17.01
N ILE A 50 3.28 -0.27 16.66
CA ILE A 50 2.00 -0.25 17.36
C ILE A 50 0.93 -0.73 16.38
N TYR A 51 0.42 -1.93 16.61
CA TYR A 51 -0.52 -2.58 15.70
C TYR A 51 -1.95 -2.19 15.98
N PHE A 52 -2.65 -1.78 14.93
CA PHE A 52 -4.08 -1.51 14.94
C PHE A 52 -4.81 -2.50 14.02
N ASP A 53 -5.81 -3.22 14.56
CA ASP A 53 -6.58 -4.22 13.81
C ASP A 53 -7.65 -3.56 12.93
N THR A 54 -7.44 -3.56 11.62
CA THR A 54 -8.39 -3.04 10.63
C THR A 54 -9.45 -4.06 10.19
N GLY A 55 -9.42 -5.27 10.71
CA GLY A 55 -10.46 -6.29 10.49
C GLY A 55 -11.74 -6.04 11.32
N LYS A 56 -11.68 -5.10 12.26
CA LYS A 56 -12.81 -4.62 13.05
C LYS A 56 -13.35 -3.31 12.51
N VAL A 57 -14.52 -2.90 13.00
CA VAL A 57 -15.05 -1.56 12.68
C VAL A 57 -14.07 -0.51 13.18
N ILE A 58 -13.68 0.39 12.28
CA ILE A 58 -12.75 1.47 12.59
C ILE A 58 -13.53 2.67 13.08
N ASP A 59 -13.35 3.00 14.36
CA ASP A 59 -13.84 4.21 14.97
C ASP A 59 -12.84 5.35 14.76
N LEU A 60 -13.32 6.46 14.21
CA LEU A 60 -12.49 7.64 13.92
C LEU A 60 -12.00 8.34 15.20
N GLU A 61 -12.78 8.29 16.29
CA GLU A 61 -12.36 8.85 17.58
C GLU A 61 -11.18 8.05 18.16
N ILE A 62 -11.19 6.73 18.02
CA ILE A 62 -10.06 5.89 18.45
C ILE A 62 -8.81 6.24 17.63
N ILE A 63 -8.93 6.43 16.32
CA ILE A 63 -7.80 6.83 15.47
C ILE A 63 -7.27 8.19 15.93
N LYS A 64 -8.13 9.17 16.13
CA LYS A 64 -7.75 10.52 16.58
C LYS A 64 -6.99 10.49 17.90
N ASN A 65 -7.48 9.72 18.87
CA ASN A 65 -6.82 9.58 20.17
C ASN A 65 -5.46 8.89 20.02
N LEU A 66 -5.39 7.83 19.20
CA LEU A 66 -4.14 7.13 18.90
C LEU A 66 -3.05 8.07 18.36
N PHE A 67 -3.39 8.96 17.43
CA PHE A 67 -2.45 9.93 16.87
C PHE A 67 -2.03 10.98 17.89
N ASN A 68 -2.96 11.45 18.73
CA ASN A 68 -2.68 12.47 19.74
C ASN A 68 -1.83 11.92 20.90
N GLU A 69 -1.99 10.66 21.27
CA GLU A 69 -1.27 10.05 22.40
C GLU A 69 0.10 9.51 22.01
N LEU A 70 0.21 8.94 20.81
CA LEU A 70 1.40 8.22 20.40
C LEU A 70 2.40 9.06 19.60
N TYR A 71 1.98 10.21 19.08
CA TYR A 71 2.82 11.07 18.23
C TYR A 71 3.60 10.27 17.17
N PRO A 72 2.91 9.49 16.32
CA PRO A 72 3.58 8.61 15.39
C PRO A 72 4.45 9.39 14.42
N LYS A 73 5.50 8.74 13.92
CA LYS A 73 6.41 9.32 12.91
C LYS A 73 6.16 8.75 11.52
N PHE A 74 5.50 7.59 11.45
CA PHE A 74 5.27 6.87 10.21
C PHE A 74 4.05 5.96 10.35
N ILE A 75 3.38 5.69 9.22
CA ILE A 75 2.25 4.78 9.14
C ILE A 75 2.57 3.68 8.14
N ILE A 76 2.44 2.41 8.57
CA ILE A 76 2.51 1.24 7.71
C ILE A 76 1.10 0.67 7.54
N GLY A 77 0.71 0.37 6.32
CA GLY A 77 -0.66 0.03 5.96
C GLY A 77 -1.47 1.29 5.61
N PRO A 78 -2.76 1.17 5.47
CA PRO A 78 -3.58 -0.04 5.59
C PRO A 78 -3.51 -0.96 4.37
N PHE A 79 -4.24 -2.08 4.45
CA PHE A 79 -4.34 -3.06 3.38
C PHE A 79 -5.42 -2.73 2.35
N THR A 80 -6.46 -1.98 2.74
CA THR A 80 -7.61 -1.68 1.88
C THR A 80 -7.77 -0.18 1.66
N ARG A 81 -8.28 0.18 0.47
CA ARG A 81 -8.64 1.57 0.12
C ARG A 81 -9.58 2.20 1.13
N GLU A 82 -10.60 1.46 1.57
CA GLU A 82 -11.62 1.97 2.50
C GLU A 82 -11.01 2.48 3.81
N VAL A 83 -10.07 1.73 4.36
CA VAL A 83 -9.35 2.11 5.58
C VAL A 83 -8.41 3.27 5.32
N LEU A 84 -7.73 3.28 4.17
CA LEU A 84 -6.84 4.36 3.78
C LEU A 84 -7.57 5.71 3.71
N LEU A 85 -8.77 5.74 3.12
CA LEU A 85 -9.59 6.95 3.06
C LEU A 85 -9.97 7.50 4.44
N LYS A 86 -10.12 6.64 5.46
CA LYS A 86 -10.41 7.05 6.83
C LYS A 86 -9.17 7.62 7.55
N ILE A 87 -7.98 7.08 7.28
CA ILE A 87 -6.73 7.45 7.96
C ILE A 87 -6.08 8.69 7.32
N LYS A 88 -6.16 8.80 6.01
CA LYS A 88 -5.50 9.82 5.19
C LYS A 88 -5.70 11.27 5.70
N PRO A 89 -6.92 11.72 6.09
CA PRO A 89 -7.12 13.06 6.63
C PRO A 89 -6.32 13.34 7.91
N PHE A 90 -6.20 12.33 8.78
CA PHE A 90 -5.42 12.46 10.02
C PHE A 90 -3.92 12.49 9.75
N ALA A 91 -3.45 11.66 8.83
CA ALA A 91 -2.05 11.63 8.41
C ALA A 91 -1.65 12.98 7.78
N LYS A 92 -2.47 13.51 6.87
CA LYS A 92 -2.23 14.80 6.22
C LYS A 92 -2.20 15.94 7.22
N LYS A 93 -3.12 15.97 8.20
CA LYS A 93 -3.15 17.00 9.26
C LYS A 93 -1.86 17.01 10.09
N ASN A 94 -1.23 15.87 10.28
CA ASN A 94 -0.05 15.70 11.13
C ASN A 94 1.25 15.54 10.32
N ASP A 95 1.22 15.77 9.02
CA ASP A 95 2.35 15.62 8.09
C ASP A 95 3.04 14.23 8.21
N LEU A 96 2.21 13.18 8.29
CA LEU A 96 2.69 11.81 8.50
C LEU A 96 2.74 11.05 7.18
N PRO A 97 3.89 10.45 6.86
CA PRO A 97 4.03 9.57 5.72
C PRO A 97 3.29 8.24 5.92
N ILE A 98 2.65 7.76 4.85
CA ILE A 98 1.92 6.49 4.81
C ILE A 98 2.57 5.56 3.77
N LEU A 99 2.87 4.34 4.16
CA LEU A 99 3.25 3.26 3.27
C LEU A 99 2.12 2.23 3.23
N THR A 100 1.22 2.34 2.25
CA THR A 100 0.04 1.47 2.14
C THR A 100 0.32 0.18 1.37
N PHE A 101 -0.43 -0.88 1.68
CA PHE A 101 -0.47 -2.12 0.89
C PHE A 101 -1.62 -2.12 -0.13
N SER A 102 -2.38 -1.03 -0.20
CA SER A 102 -3.43 -0.89 -1.22
C SER A 102 -2.79 -0.80 -2.60
N ASN A 103 -3.36 -1.51 -3.55
CA ASN A 103 -2.95 -1.46 -4.96
C ASN A 103 -3.67 -0.35 -5.77
N ASP A 104 -4.37 0.54 -5.10
CA ASP A 104 -5.08 1.65 -5.72
C ASP A 104 -4.14 2.84 -5.91
N ILE A 105 -3.62 2.97 -7.12
CA ILE A 105 -2.67 4.03 -7.49
C ILE A 105 -3.30 5.43 -7.35
N ALA A 106 -4.62 5.56 -7.53
CA ALA A 106 -5.31 6.83 -7.36
C ALA A 106 -5.23 7.39 -5.93
N MET A 107 -4.77 6.59 -4.96
CA MET A 107 -4.56 7.01 -3.59
C MET A 107 -3.15 7.53 -3.31
N VAL A 108 -2.20 7.33 -4.23
CA VAL A 108 -0.81 7.79 -4.08
C VAL A 108 -0.77 9.32 -4.23
N GLU A 109 -0.11 9.98 -3.31
CA GLU A 109 0.16 11.43 -3.30
C GLU A 109 1.46 11.71 -2.52
N ASP A 110 1.86 12.95 -2.37
CA ASP A 110 3.18 13.34 -1.82
C ASP A 110 3.59 12.63 -0.53
N ASN A 111 2.64 12.32 0.36
CA ASN A 111 2.91 11.63 1.61
C ASN A 111 2.33 10.21 1.69
N VAL A 112 1.87 9.64 0.57
CA VAL A 112 1.28 8.29 0.50
C VAL A 112 1.98 7.48 -0.58
N TRP A 113 2.73 6.47 -0.19
CA TRP A 113 3.37 5.51 -1.08
C TRP A 113 2.65 4.18 -1.04
N SER A 114 2.59 3.48 -2.18
CA SER A 114 2.02 2.13 -2.27
C SER A 114 3.11 1.08 -2.44
N LEU A 115 3.02 0.00 -1.64
CA LEU A 115 3.72 -1.27 -1.85
C LEU A 115 2.86 -2.27 -2.64
N GLY A 116 1.63 -1.90 -2.98
CA GLY A 116 0.74 -2.74 -3.78
C GLY A 116 1.24 -2.84 -5.22
N PHE A 117 1.06 -4.01 -5.83
CA PHE A 117 1.28 -4.16 -7.27
C PHE A 117 0.06 -3.60 -8.01
N SER A 118 0.30 -2.61 -8.85
CA SER A 118 -0.74 -2.09 -9.72
C SER A 118 -1.16 -3.13 -10.75
N PRO A 119 -2.45 -3.39 -10.92
CA PRO A 119 -2.94 -4.27 -12.00
C PRO A 119 -2.48 -3.79 -13.38
N GLU A 120 -2.45 -2.48 -13.57
CA GLU A 120 -2.02 -1.81 -14.80
C GLU A 120 -0.56 -2.11 -15.11
N GLU A 121 0.35 -1.96 -14.15
CA GLU A 121 1.78 -2.24 -14.32
C GLU A 121 2.04 -3.73 -14.59
N GLN A 122 1.28 -4.62 -13.95
CA GLN A 122 1.39 -6.06 -14.19
C GLN A 122 0.99 -6.40 -15.62
N VAL A 123 -0.14 -5.88 -16.11
CA VAL A 123 -0.60 -6.08 -17.49
C VAL A 123 0.42 -5.49 -18.47
N GLN A 124 0.86 -4.27 -18.23
CA GLN A 124 1.85 -3.61 -19.09
C GLN A 124 3.12 -4.44 -19.23
N SER A 125 3.65 -4.96 -18.13
CA SER A 125 4.86 -5.79 -18.15
C SER A 125 4.68 -7.05 -18.97
N VAL A 126 3.56 -7.77 -18.78
CA VAL A 126 3.28 -9.02 -19.52
C VAL A 126 3.05 -8.76 -21.01
N ILE A 127 2.24 -7.77 -21.34
CA ILE A 127 1.94 -7.45 -22.76
C ILE A 127 3.19 -6.92 -23.47
N SER A 128 3.97 -6.05 -22.83
CA SER A 128 5.20 -5.53 -23.41
C SER A 128 6.21 -6.65 -23.70
N CYS A 129 6.38 -7.60 -22.78
CA CYS A 129 7.21 -8.75 -23.00
C CYS A 129 6.73 -9.60 -24.20
N ALA A 130 5.44 -9.87 -24.27
CA ALA A 130 4.88 -10.65 -25.38
C ALA A 130 5.00 -9.94 -26.73
N LEU A 131 4.84 -8.62 -26.78
CA LEU A 131 5.05 -7.83 -28.02
C LEU A 131 6.52 -7.87 -28.48
N ILE A 132 7.48 -7.78 -27.55
CA ILE A 132 8.91 -7.90 -27.86
C ILE A 132 9.22 -9.27 -28.46
N GLU A 133 8.60 -10.33 -27.96
CA GLU A 133 8.72 -11.70 -28.49
C GLU A 133 7.97 -11.91 -29.83
N GLY A 134 7.31 -10.89 -30.36
CA GLY A 134 6.64 -10.92 -31.66
C GLY A 134 5.19 -11.42 -31.63
N TYR A 135 4.60 -11.62 -30.47
CA TYR A 135 3.18 -11.98 -30.38
C TYR A 135 2.30 -10.76 -30.69
N SER A 136 1.31 -10.96 -31.56
CA SER A 136 0.40 -9.88 -32.00
C SER A 136 -1.09 -10.17 -31.76
N LYS A 137 -1.43 -11.37 -31.29
CA LYS A 137 -2.80 -11.78 -31.01
C LYS A 137 -2.91 -12.22 -29.56
N PHE A 138 -3.83 -11.63 -28.84
CA PHE A 138 -4.03 -11.85 -27.41
C PHE A 138 -5.46 -12.24 -27.11
N GLY A 139 -5.62 -13.23 -26.22
CA GLY A 139 -6.89 -13.57 -25.61
C GLY A 139 -6.89 -13.10 -24.15
N ILE A 140 -7.99 -12.44 -23.73
CA ILE A 140 -8.11 -11.95 -22.36
C ILE A 140 -9.15 -12.79 -21.63
N ILE A 141 -8.76 -13.37 -20.50
CA ILE A 141 -9.65 -14.05 -19.56
C ILE A 141 -9.57 -13.28 -18.23
N ALA A 142 -10.63 -12.62 -17.86
CA ALA A 142 -10.68 -11.80 -16.66
C ALA A 142 -11.99 -12.01 -15.89
N PRO A 143 -12.02 -11.83 -14.55
CA PRO A 143 -13.24 -11.92 -13.77
C PRO A 143 -14.21 -10.78 -14.10
N ASP A 144 -15.52 -11.04 -14.04
CA ASP A 144 -16.54 -10.00 -14.25
C ASP A 144 -16.73 -9.14 -12.99
N ASN A 145 -15.74 -8.27 -12.75
CA ASN A 145 -15.74 -7.28 -11.67
C ASN A 145 -14.87 -6.07 -12.06
N LEU A 146 -14.74 -5.10 -11.16
CA LEU A 146 -13.93 -3.90 -11.40
C LEU A 146 -12.48 -4.20 -11.80
N TYR A 147 -11.84 -5.15 -11.14
CA TYR A 147 -10.47 -5.57 -11.43
C TYR A 147 -10.34 -6.12 -12.87
N GLY A 148 -11.26 -7.00 -13.28
CA GLY A 148 -11.28 -7.54 -14.64
C GLY A 148 -11.51 -6.48 -15.71
N LYS A 149 -12.33 -5.46 -15.42
CA LYS A 149 -12.55 -4.32 -16.33
C LYS A 149 -11.29 -3.48 -16.50
N ILE A 150 -10.56 -3.22 -15.41
CA ILE A 150 -9.28 -2.50 -15.47
C ILE A 150 -8.28 -3.27 -16.31
N ILE A 151 -8.08 -4.57 -16.05
CA ILE A 151 -7.13 -5.41 -16.81
C ILE A 151 -7.49 -5.46 -18.29
N SER A 152 -8.77 -5.69 -18.63
CA SER A 152 -9.21 -5.77 -20.01
C SER A 152 -9.03 -4.44 -20.75
N GLY A 153 -9.35 -3.32 -20.12
CA GLY A 153 -9.13 -1.98 -20.67
C GLY A 153 -7.68 -1.71 -20.97
N GLN A 154 -6.79 -1.91 -20.01
CA GLN A 154 -5.34 -1.72 -20.18
C GLN A 154 -4.75 -2.62 -21.27
N THR A 155 -5.18 -3.88 -21.35
CA THR A 155 -4.72 -4.79 -22.40
C THR A 155 -5.10 -4.29 -23.78
N ILE A 156 -6.32 -3.79 -23.96
CA ILE A 156 -6.78 -3.23 -25.24
C ILE A 156 -5.97 -1.99 -25.61
N ASP A 157 -5.79 -1.06 -24.68
CA ASP A 157 -5.03 0.19 -24.91
C ASP A 157 -3.59 -0.09 -25.34
N LEU A 158 -2.93 -1.06 -24.70
CA LEU A 158 -1.54 -1.43 -25.02
C LEU A 158 -1.38 -2.11 -26.39
N ILE A 159 -2.39 -2.86 -26.83
CA ILE A 159 -2.33 -3.59 -28.10
C ILE A 159 -2.80 -2.73 -29.28
N VAL A 160 -3.89 -1.98 -29.10
CA VAL A 160 -4.56 -1.25 -30.17
C VAL A 160 -3.91 0.10 -30.47
N LEU A 161 -3.56 0.87 -29.45
CA LEU A 161 -3.02 2.22 -29.65
C LEU A 161 -1.68 2.24 -30.42
N PRO A 162 -0.69 1.40 -30.14
CA PRO A 162 0.55 1.39 -30.92
C PRO A 162 0.34 0.98 -32.37
N GLN A 163 -0.57 0.07 -32.66
CA GLN A 163 -0.91 -0.35 -34.02
C GLN A 163 -1.59 0.76 -34.83
N LEU A 164 -2.48 1.52 -34.18
CA LEU A 164 -3.13 2.69 -34.81
C LEU A 164 -2.13 3.83 -35.09
N LEU A 165 -1.12 4.00 -34.25
CA LEU A 165 -0.06 4.99 -34.46
C LEU A 165 0.94 4.57 -35.54
N ALA A 166 1.22 3.27 -35.68
CA ALA A 166 2.11 2.72 -36.69
C ALA A 166 1.50 2.74 -38.11
N THR A 167 0.16 2.85 -38.24
CA THR A 167 -0.53 2.89 -39.54
C THR A 167 -0.75 4.30 -40.10
N LYS A 168 -0.29 5.37 -39.43
CA LYS A 168 -0.30 6.71 -40.02
C LYS A 168 0.80 6.80 -41.08
N PRO A 169 0.46 7.00 -42.36
CA PRO A 169 1.47 7.25 -43.37
C PRO A 169 2.21 8.53 -43.02
N VAL A 170 3.54 8.45 -43.06
CA VAL A 170 4.40 9.63 -43.03
C VAL A 170 4.12 10.39 -44.34
N ALA A 171 3.49 11.56 -44.23
CA ALA A 171 3.26 12.47 -45.34
C ALA A 171 4.53 13.24 -45.69
#